data_d14cf3f2feb3004b274bf80adb62c2c4
#
_entry.id   d14cf3f2feb3004b274bf80adb62c2c4
#
_cell.length_a   1.000
_cell.length_b   1.000
_cell.length_c   1.000
_cell.angle_alpha   90.00
_cell.angle_beta   90.00
_cell.angle_gamma   90.00
#
_symmetry.space_group_name_H-M   'P 1'
#
loop_
_entity.id
_entity.type
_entity.pdbx_description
1 polymer ?
#
loop_
_entity_poly.entity_id
_entity_poly.type
_entity_poly.pdbx_seq_one_letter_code
_entity_poly.pdbx_strand_id
1 'polypeptide(L)'
;MSGKLFIKTHGCQMNEYDSAKMADVLLASHGLELTQDEAEADVILVNTCSIREKAQEKVFSQLGRWKAHKAGGKPVLIGVGGCVASQEGDAILKRAPYVDLVFGPQTLHRLPEMIEAQRASGKSQVDISFPEIEKFDSLPEPRAEGPTAFVSIMEGCSKYCSYCVVPYTRGEEISRPFDDVIVEVAQLAEQGVREVNLLGQNVNAYRGPMHDGDMADLSVLIHAIAQIEGIGRIRFTTSHPLEFSDSLIEAYANVPQLANYLHLPVQAGSDRILSAMKRGYTAIEFKQKIRKLRAVRPDICVSSDFIVGFPGETDDDFEKTMKLIDDIGFDQSFSFIFSSRPGTPAANLPDETPTVVKQARLSRLQAAINENARKINEAMVGSVQRVLVEKPSRRDPNELSGRTENMRFVNFPGHARMIGQFVDVVITEAMSNSLRGRIRLDEEVALAS
;
A
#
# COMPACT_ATOMS: atom_id res chain seq x y z
N MET A 1 -13.51 30.61 12.72
CA MET A 1 -12.49 29.72 13.29
C MET A 1 -12.45 28.51 12.40
N SER A 2 -11.28 28.13 11.89
CA SER A 2 -11.13 26.89 11.11
C SER A 2 -11.42 25.70 12.04
N GLY A 3 -12.24 24.75 11.59
CA GLY A 3 -12.53 23.55 12.35
C GLY A 3 -11.33 22.58 12.35
N LYS A 4 -11.31 21.61 13.23
CA LYS A 4 -10.25 20.60 13.35
C LYS A 4 -10.73 19.21 12.95
N LEU A 5 -9.91 18.51 12.16
CA LEU A 5 -10.12 17.16 11.68
C LEU A 5 -9.07 16.21 12.27
N PHE A 6 -9.52 15.14 12.89
CA PHE A 6 -8.64 14.04 13.30
C PHE A 6 -8.94 12.79 12.47
N ILE A 7 -7.94 12.19 11.85
CA ILE A 7 -8.09 10.95 11.10
C ILE A 7 -7.20 9.86 11.69
N LYS A 8 -7.82 8.77 12.11
CA LYS A 8 -7.11 7.56 12.55
C LYS A 8 -7.08 6.55 11.41
N THR A 9 -5.93 6.36 10.83
CA THR A 9 -5.76 5.40 9.73
C THR A 9 -5.22 4.08 10.24
N HIS A 10 -5.88 3.00 9.84
CA HIS A 10 -5.43 1.63 10.06
C HIS A 10 -5.49 0.88 8.73
N GLY A 11 -4.38 0.27 8.30
CA GLY A 11 -4.44 -0.57 7.11
C GLY A 11 -3.20 -0.56 6.25
N CYS A 12 -3.38 -0.39 4.95
CA CYS A 12 -2.36 -0.40 3.93
C CYS A 12 -2.13 1.02 3.35
N GLN A 13 -1.21 1.14 2.41
CA GLN A 13 -0.88 2.40 1.72
C GLN A 13 -2.09 3.04 1.05
N MET A 14 -3.03 2.23 0.50
CA MET A 14 -4.29 2.76 -0.03
C MET A 14 -5.14 3.48 1.03
N ASN A 15 -5.15 2.99 2.29
CA ASN A 15 -5.86 3.70 3.35
C ASN A 15 -5.12 5.00 3.75
N GLU A 16 -3.79 5.03 3.67
CA GLU A 16 -3.02 6.27 3.87
C GLU A 16 -3.35 7.29 2.78
N TYR A 17 -3.37 6.87 1.51
CA TYR A 17 -3.80 7.69 0.38
C TYR A 17 -5.25 8.18 0.57
N ASP A 18 -6.20 7.28 0.85
CA ASP A 18 -7.61 7.65 1.06
C ASP A 18 -7.75 8.67 2.21
N SER A 19 -7.00 8.52 3.30
CA SER A 19 -7.03 9.46 4.43
C SER A 19 -6.47 10.84 4.08
N ALA A 20 -5.39 10.90 3.28
CA ALA A 20 -4.86 12.17 2.78
C ALA A 20 -5.91 12.88 1.90
N LYS A 21 -6.57 12.14 1.00
CA LYS A 21 -7.63 12.70 0.15
C LYS A 21 -8.87 13.13 0.95
N MET A 22 -9.27 12.41 2.01
CA MET A 22 -10.32 12.88 2.93
C MET A 22 -9.95 14.21 3.57
N ALA A 23 -8.69 14.36 4.00
CA ALA A 23 -8.20 15.60 4.58
C ALA A 23 -8.23 16.74 3.57
N ASP A 24 -7.78 16.51 2.34
CA ASP A 24 -7.77 17.51 1.27
C ASP A 24 -9.19 17.96 0.90
N VAL A 25 -10.13 17.01 0.75
CA VAL A 25 -11.54 17.29 0.47
C VAL A 25 -12.19 18.13 1.58
N LEU A 26 -11.97 17.77 2.84
CA LEU A 26 -12.56 18.47 3.98
C LEU A 26 -11.87 19.81 4.28
N LEU A 27 -10.59 19.96 3.96
CA LEU A 27 -9.91 21.24 4.01
C LEU A 27 -10.47 22.20 2.96
N ALA A 28 -10.60 21.74 1.71
CA ALA A 28 -11.10 22.56 0.60
C ALA A 28 -12.56 22.99 0.80
N SER A 29 -13.42 22.09 1.28
CA SER A 29 -14.88 22.34 1.39
C SER A 29 -15.30 23.01 2.68
N HIS A 30 -14.70 22.64 3.82
CA HIS A 30 -15.13 23.06 5.16
C HIS A 30 -14.04 23.81 5.95
N GLY A 31 -12.85 23.99 5.39
CA GLY A 31 -11.71 24.60 6.10
C GLY A 31 -11.25 23.79 7.31
N LEU A 32 -11.43 22.44 7.30
CA LEU A 32 -11.03 21.57 8.40
C LEU A 32 -9.53 21.29 8.31
N GLU A 33 -8.77 21.78 9.31
CA GLU A 33 -7.34 21.53 9.41
C GLU A 33 -7.04 20.25 10.20
N LEU A 34 -6.06 19.46 9.74
CA LEU A 34 -5.62 18.26 10.47
C LEU A 34 -5.08 18.60 11.86
N THR A 35 -5.48 17.83 12.85
CA THR A 35 -4.91 17.83 14.21
C THR A 35 -4.39 16.44 14.58
N GLN A 36 -3.40 16.41 15.50
CA GLN A 36 -2.90 15.18 16.09
C GLN A 36 -3.60 14.84 17.41
N ASP A 37 -4.39 15.78 17.95
CA ASP A 37 -5.14 15.60 19.18
C ASP A 37 -6.64 15.36 18.88
N GLU A 38 -7.11 14.15 19.18
CA GLU A 38 -8.51 13.78 18.99
C GLU A 38 -9.48 14.60 19.87
N ALA A 39 -8.99 15.17 20.99
CA ALA A 39 -9.83 15.98 21.90
C ALA A 39 -10.14 17.37 21.32
N GLU A 40 -9.29 17.91 20.44
CA GLU A 40 -9.51 19.20 19.79
C GLU A 40 -10.44 19.10 18.57
N ALA A 41 -10.61 17.89 18.00
CA ALA A 41 -11.30 17.70 16.74
C ALA A 41 -12.79 18.03 16.80
N ASP A 42 -13.30 18.62 15.72
CA ASP A 42 -14.73 18.82 15.42
C ASP A 42 -15.28 17.66 14.58
N VAL A 43 -14.42 17.03 13.78
CA VAL A 43 -14.69 15.82 13.01
C VAL A 43 -13.61 14.78 13.29
N ILE A 44 -14.03 13.58 13.66
CA ILE A 44 -13.14 12.44 13.94
C ILE A 44 -13.49 11.32 12.99
N LEU A 45 -12.51 10.88 12.19
CA LEU A 45 -12.69 9.79 11.23
C LEU A 45 -11.77 8.60 11.58
N VAL A 46 -12.28 7.38 11.43
CA VAL A 46 -11.45 6.18 11.36
C VAL A 46 -11.53 5.60 9.95
N ASN A 47 -10.38 5.44 9.32
CA ASN A 47 -10.24 4.78 8.04
C ASN A 47 -9.57 3.42 8.23
N THR A 48 -10.21 2.34 7.80
CA THR A 48 -9.75 1.00 8.13
C THR A 48 -9.88 0.01 6.97
N CYS A 49 -8.81 -0.78 6.82
CA CYS A 49 -8.73 -1.89 5.87
C CYS A 49 -9.49 -3.13 6.40
N SER A 50 -10.12 -3.90 5.51
CA SER A 50 -10.75 -5.19 5.83
C SER A 50 -9.83 -6.41 5.63
N ILE A 51 -8.62 -6.22 5.11
CA ILE A 51 -7.70 -7.33 4.78
C ILE A 51 -7.17 -8.04 6.04
N ARG A 52 -7.01 -7.34 7.17
CA ARG A 52 -6.49 -7.90 8.41
C ARG A 52 -7.62 -8.33 9.33
N GLU A 53 -7.55 -9.57 9.84
CA GLU A 53 -8.59 -10.19 10.69
C GLU A 53 -9.07 -9.30 11.86
N LYS A 54 -8.13 -8.67 12.55
CA LYS A 54 -8.42 -7.81 13.72
C LYS A 54 -8.79 -6.36 13.33
N ALA A 55 -8.95 -6.04 12.05
CA ALA A 55 -9.21 -4.66 11.65
C ALA A 55 -10.58 -4.18 12.14
N GLN A 56 -11.62 -5.01 11.99
CA GLN A 56 -12.96 -4.73 12.46
C GLN A 56 -13.02 -4.53 13.98
N GLU A 57 -12.38 -5.42 14.75
CA GLU A 57 -12.32 -5.28 16.23
C GLU A 57 -11.62 -3.99 16.65
N LYS A 58 -10.55 -3.60 15.93
CA LYS A 58 -9.86 -2.33 16.18
C LYS A 58 -10.75 -1.13 15.95
N VAL A 59 -11.57 -1.14 14.88
CA VAL A 59 -12.56 -0.08 14.64
C VAL A 59 -13.50 0.06 15.83
N PHE A 60 -14.16 -1.02 16.25
CA PHE A 60 -15.11 -0.96 17.36
C PHE A 60 -14.44 -0.62 18.69
N SER A 61 -13.23 -1.08 18.94
CA SER A 61 -12.46 -0.68 20.11
C SER A 61 -12.15 0.83 20.09
N GLN A 62 -11.79 1.39 18.93
CA GLN A 62 -11.54 2.82 18.78
C GLN A 62 -12.82 3.64 18.93
N LEU A 63 -13.91 3.21 18.30
CA LEU A 63 -15.22 3.83 18.45
C LEU A 63 -15.69 3.86 19.92
N GLY A 64 -15.45 2.77 20.65
CA GLY A 64 -15.76 2.70 22.09
C GLY A 64 -15.06 3.78 22.93
N ARG A 65 -13.80 4.12 22.58
CA ARG A 65 -13.07 5.23 23.21
C ARG A 65 -13.68 6.58 22.84
N TRP A 66 -14.07 6.77 21.60
CA TRP A 66 -14.62 8.03 21.09
C TRP A 66 -16.06 8.31 21.55
N LYS A 67 -16.76 7.31 22.06
CA LYS A 67 -18.08 7.52 22.67
C LYS A 67 -18.07 8.61 23.75
N ALA A 68 -16.97 8.73 24.51
CA ALA A 68 -16.81 9.74 25.54
C ALA A 68 -16.79 11.19 24.98
N HIS A 69 -16.28 11.42 23.77
CA HIS A 69 -16.29 12.73 23.13
C HIS A 69 -17.70 13.23 22.85
N LYS A 70 -18.65 12.34 22.51
CA LYS A 70 -20.08 12.69 22.35
C LYS A 70 -20.75 13.09 23.66
N ALA A 71 -20.29 12.51 24.79
CA ALA A 71 -20.84 12.82 26.11
C ALA A 71 -20.29 14.13 26.71
N GLY A 72 -19.19 14.65 26.18
CA GLY A 72 -18.48 15.83 26.70
C GLY A 72 -19.09 17.19 26.35
N GLY A 73 -20.25 17.24 25.68
CA GLY A 73 -20.97 18.48 25.37
C GLY A 73 -20.45 19.27 24.16
N LYS A 74 -19.29 18.93 23.57
CA LYS A 74 -18.83 19.47 22.29
C LYS A 74 -19.52 18.70 21.12
N PRO A 75 -20.09 19.40 20.14
CA PRO A 75 -20.67 18.74 18.98
C PRO A 75 -19.56 18.17 18.08
N VAL A 76 -19.19 16.92 18.29
CA VAL A 76 -18.19 16.19 17.50
C VAL A 76 -18.91 15.23 16.55
N LEU A 77 -18.54 15.26 15.25
CA LEU A 77 -18.95 14.25 14.28
C LEU A 77 -17.96 13.08 14.27
N ILE A 78 -18.48 11.86 14.34
CA ILE A 78 -17.70 10.63 14.30
C ILE A 78 -18.04 9.86 13.03
N GLY A 79 -17.03 9.59 12.20
CA GLY A 79 -17.18 8.85 10.95
C GLY A 79 -16.31 7.59 10.88
N VAL A 80 -16.84 6.59 10.16
CA VAL A 80 -16.15 5.34 9.84
C VAL A 80 -16.04 5.21 8.33
N GLY A 81 -14.81 5.15 7.83
CA GLY A 81 -14.50 5.03 6.41
C GLY A 81 -13.68 3.80 6.06
N GLY A 82 -13.57 3.56 4.76
CA GLY A 82 -12.72 2.52 4.20
C GLY A 82 -13.39 1.16 4.01
N CYS A 83 -12.58 0.11 3.76
CA CYS A 83 -13.09 -1.21 3.38
C CYS A 83 -13.95 -1.89 4.46
N VAL A 84 -13.70 -1.60 5.76
CA VAL A 84 -14.57 -2.12 6.84
C VAL A 84 -15.94 -1.46 6.78
N ALA A 85 -16.01 -0.16 6.46
CA ALA A 85 -17.28 0.53 6.29
C ALA A 85 -18.08 -0.07 5.12
N SER A 86 -17.45 -0.33 3.98
CA SER A 86 -18.10 -0.99 2.83
C SER A 86 -18.59 -2.41 3.16
N GLN A 87 -17.86 -3.14 3.99
CA GLN A 87 -18.22 -4.52 4.38
C GLN A 87 -19.39 -4.56 5.36
N GLU A 88 -19.41 -3.68 6.36
CA GLU A 88 -20.34 -3.72 7.49
C GLU A 88 -21.56 -2.82 7.28
N GLY A 89 -21.42 -1.70 6.57
CA GLY A 89 -22.50 -0.78 6.28
C GLY A 89 -23.31 -0.38 7.52
N ASP A 90 -24.64 -0.54 7.45
CA ASP A 90 -25.58 -0.23 8.53
C ASP A 90 -25.35 -1.01 9.83
N ALA A 91 -24.63 -2.14 9.79
CA ALA A 91 -24.33 -2.90 10.98
C ALA A 91 -23.43 -2.12 11.95
N ILE A 92 -22.63 -1.18 11.44
CA ILE A 92 -21.84 -0.27 12.26
C ILE A 92 -22.74 0.58 13.14
N LEU A 93 -23.80 1.18 12.57
CA LEU A 93 -24.75 2.03 13.31
C LEU A 93 -25.53 1.23 14.35
N LYS A 94 -25.89 -0.01 14.06
CA LYS A 94 -26.58 -0.89 15.03
C LYS A 94 -25.71 -1.16 16.26
N ARG A 95 -24.40 -1.34 16.06
CA ARG A 95 -23.43 -1.64 17.13
C ARG A 95 -22.90 -0.38 17.82
N ALA A 96 -22.80 0.74 17.09
CA ALA A 96 -22.29 2.02 17.56
C ALA A 96 -23.22 3.17 17.12
N PRO A 97 -24.42 3.35 17.77
CA PRO A 97 -25.43 4.33 17.37
C PRO A 97 -24.99 5.80 17.45
N TYR A 98 -23.87 6.08 18.05
CA TYR A 98 -23.26 7.41 18.16
C TYR A 98 -22.35 7.77 16.97
N VAL A 99 -22.18 6.88 16.00
CA VAL A 99 -21.51 7.17 14.73
C VAL A 99 -22.43 7.96 13.83
N ASP A 100 -21.92 9.03 13.25
CA ASP A 100 -22.68 9.96 12.40
C ASP A 100 -22.55 9.64 10.92
N LEU A 101 -21.35 9.16 10.48
CA LEU A 101 -21.03 8.95 9.08
C LEU A 101 -20.46 7.54 8.87
N VAL A 102 -20.96 6.84 7.85
CA VAL A 102 -20.39 5.56 7.39
C VAL A 102 -20.24 5.64 5.87
N PHE A 103 -19.00 5.53 5.36
CA PHE A 103 -18.72 5.72 3.95
C PHE A 103 -17.66 4.76 3.43
N GLY A 104 -17.87 4.33 2.18
CA GLY A 104 -16.90 3.49 1.47
C GLY A 104 -15.69 4.26 0.99
N PRO A 105 -14.61 3.57 0.54
CA PRO A 105 -13.47 4.24 -0.08
C PRO A 105 -13.85 4.93 -1.40
N GLN A 106 -14.92 4.49 -2.07
CA GLN A 106 -15.40 5.05 -3.33
C GLN A 106 -16.20 6.33 -3.18
N THR A 107 -16.72 6.60 -1.98
CA THR A 107 -17.60 7.74 -1.70
C THR A 107 -16.97 8.81 -0.79
N LEU A 108 -15.63 8.74 -0.56
CA LEU A 108 -14.93 9.68 0.30
C LEU A 108 -15.05 11.16 -0.17
N HIS A 109 -15.19 11.39 -1.47
CA HIS A 109 -15.38 12.72 -2.07
C HIS A 109 -16.73 13.35 -1.69
N ARG A 110 -17.73 12.53 -1.31
CA ARG A 110 -19.05 12.99 -0.85
C ARG A 110 -19.11 13.31 0.64
N LEU A 111 -18.00 13.22 1.37
CA LEU A 111 -17.92 13.55 2.79
C LEU A 111 -18.47 14.96 3.13
N PRO A 112 -18.22 16.01 2.33
CA PRO A 112 -18.79 17.34 2.59
C PRO A 112 -20.31 17.32 2.64
N GLU A 113 -20.94 16.71 1.64
CA GLU A 113 -22.40 16.60 1.52
C GLU A 113 -22.99 15.74 2.65
N MET A 114 -22.32 14.65 3.03
CA MET A 114 -22.74 13.81 4.15
C MET A 114 -22.69 14.55 5.49
N ILE A 115 -21.66 15.38 5.71
CA ILE A 115 -21.56 16.24 6.91
C ILE A 115 -22.68 17.25 6.95
N GLU A 116 -22.99 17.91 5.83
CA GLU A 116 -24.09 18.88 5.75
C GLU A 116 -25.45 18.21 5.98
N ALA A 117 -25.69 17.06 5.35
CA ALA A 117 -26.93 16.30 5.55
C ALA A 117 -27.10 15.81 7.00
N GLN A 118 -26.02 15.38 7.64
CA GLN A 118 -26.04 15.00 9.05
C GLN A 118 -26.36 16.20 9.94
N ARG A 119 -25.71 17.35 9.72
CA ARG A 119 -25.95 18.59 10.49
C ARG A 119 -27.38 19.11 10.33
N ALA A 120 -27.94 19.02 9.12
CA ALA A 120 -29.30 19.47 8.83
C ALA A 120 -30.35 18.56 9.42
N SER A 121 -30.15 17.24 9.39
CA SER A 121 -31.17 16.24 9.79
C SER A 121 -31.00 15.70 11.20
N GLY A 122 -29.78 15.81 11.78
CA GLY A 122 -29.39 15.12 13.01
C GLY A 122 -29.35 13.59 12.90
N LYS A 123 -29.46 13.04 11.67
CA LYS A 123 -29.47 11.59 11.42
C LYS A 123 -28.13 11.14 10.84
N SER A 124 -27.70 9.95 11.24
CA SER A 124 -26.51 9.32 10.66
C SER A 124 -26.66 9.14 9.15
N GLN A 125 -25.57 9.33 8.41
CA GLN A 125 -25.50 9.19 6.95
C GLN A 125 -24.69 7.94 6.61
N VAL A 126 -25.15 7.16 5.63
CA VAL A 126 -24.46 5.95 5.13
C VAL A 126 -24.39 6.03 3.61
N ASP A 127 -23.17 6.00 3.08
CA ASP A 127 -22.92 5.87 1.64
C ASP A 127 -21.75 4.90 1.38
N ILE A 128 -22.08 3.68 1.05
CA ILE A 128 -21.15 2.61 0.69
C ILE A 128 -21.34 2.16 -0.76
N SER A 129 -21.91 3.01 -1.59
CA SER A 129 -22.12 2.76 -3.02
C SER A 129 -20.79 2.71 -3.78
N PHE A 130 -20.84 2.20 -5.01
CA PHE A 130 -19.70 2.12 -5.93
C PHE A 130 -19.99 2.98 -7.17
N PRO A 131 -19.90 4.33 -7.07
CA PRO A 131 -20.01 5.18 -8.25
C PRO A 131 -18.85 4.94 -9.21
N GLU A 132 -19.15 4.86 -10.51
CA GLU A 132 -18.13 4.75 -11.54
C GLU A 132 -17.36 6.09 -11.64
N ILE A 133 -16.03 6.04 -11.58
CA ILE A 133 -15.05 7.14 -11.84
C ILE A 133 -15.26 8.45 -11.03
N GLU A 134 -16.48 8.79 -10.60
CA GLU A 134 -16.87 10.04 -9.92
C GLU A 134 -15.87 10.51 -8.84
N LYS A 135 -15.28 9.56 -8.11
CA LYS A 135 -14.31 9.85 -7.05
C LYS A 135 -13.10 10.65 -7.57
N PHE A 136 -12.50 10.21 -8.66
CA PHE A 136 -11.27 10.82 -9.17
C PHE A 136 -11.52 12.21 -9.76
N ASP A 137 -12.64 12.40 -10.43
CA ASP A 137 -13.05 13.69 -11.01
C ASP A 137 -13.37 14.74 -9.94
N SER A 138 -13.73 14.29 -8.74
CA SER A 138 -14.18 15.16 -7.63
C SER A 138 -13.11 15.39 -6.55
N LEU A 139 -11.88 14.89 -6.74
CA LEU A 139 -10.80 15.14 -5.78
C LEU A 139 -10.14 16.49 -6.03
N PRO A 140 -9.75 17.23 -4.96
CA PRO A 140 -9.00 18.47 -5.09
C PRO A 140 -7.59 18.21 -5.64
N GLU A 141 -6.92 19.29 -6.05
CA GLU A 141 -5.52 19.24 -6.49
C GLU A 141 -4.64 18.50 -5.47
N PRO A 142 -3.66 17.71 -5.95
CA PRO A 142 -2.83 16.92 -5.07
C PRO A 142 -1.90 17.82 -4.24
N ARG A 143 -1.68 17.45 -2.99
CA ARG A 143 -0.78 18.13 -2.06
C ARG A 143 0.37 17.22 -1.66
N ALA A 144 1.60 17.70 -1.83
CA ALA A 144 2.79 17.00 -1.37
C ALA A 144 2.99 17.16 0.14
N GLU A 145 3.18 16.06 0.86
CA GLU A 145 3.53 16.05 2.29
C GLU A 145 5.02 15.79 2.53
N GLY A 146 5.80 15.65 1.45
CA GLY A 146 7.23 15.34 1.53
C GLY A 146 7.78 14.91 0.17
N PRO A 147 8.99 14.34 0.14
CA PRO A 147 9.64 13.97 -1.12
C PRO A 147 9.08 12.70 -1.77
N THR A 148 8.15 12.01 -1.13
CA THR A 148 7.49 10.81 -1.64
C THR A 148 5.98 11.01 -1.66
N ALA A 149 5.31 10.51 -2.71
CA ALA A 149 3.86 10.56 -2.82
C ALA A 149 3.27 9.20 -3.24
N PHE A 150 2.07 8.92 -2.74
CA PHE A 150 1.23 7.86 -3.24
C PHE A 150 0.32 8.41 -4.33
N VAL A 151 0.20 7.70 -5.44
CA VAL A 151 -0.70 8.04 -6.54
C VAL A 151 -1.56 6.82 -6.86
N SER A 152 -2.85 6.91 -6.59
CA SER A 152 -3.79 5.86 -6.99
C SER A 152 -4.02 5.93 -8.48
N ILE A 153 -3.66 4.89 -9.22
CA ILE A 153 -3.83 4.82 -10.68
C ILE A 153 -5.02 3.95 -11.08
N MET A 154 -5.51 3.13 -10.15
CA MET A 154 -6.67 2.29 -10.35
C MET A 154 -7.30 1.88 -9.01
N GLU A 155 -8.55 1.50 -9.04
CA GLU A 155 -9.25 0.93 -7.89
C GLU A 155 -10.03 -0.34 -8.27
N GLY A 156 -10.36 -1.15 -7.24
CA GLY A 156 -11.05 -2.41 -7.42
C GLY A 156 -10.14 -3.53 -7.93
N CYS A 157 -10.72 -4.73 -8.09
CA CYS A 157 -10.01 -5.88 -8.64
C CYS A 157 -11.00 -6.92 -9.17
N SER A 158 -10.86 -7.31 -10.42
CA SER A 158 -11.73 -8.29 -11.09
C SER A 158 -11.14 -9.71 -11.14
N LYS A 159 -10.12 -10.03 -10.30
CA LYS A 159 -9.52 -11.38 -10.27
C LYS A 159 -10.34 -12.40 -9.47
N TYR A 160 -11.19 -11.96 -8.54
CA TYR A 160 -12.07 -12.81 -7.75
C TYR A 160 -11.36 -14.03 -7.14
N CYS A 161 -10.14 -13.84 -6.62
CA CYS A 161 -9.44 -14.89 -5.87
C CYS A 161 -10.35 -15.39 -4.73
N SER A 162 -10.39 -16.70 -4.49
CA SER A 162 -11.42 -17.30 -3.63
C SER A 162 -11.41 -16.84 -2.16
N TYR A 163 -10.30 -16.31 -1.68
CA TYR A 163 -10.11 -15.78 -0.32
C TYR A 163 -10.26 -14.26 -0.21
N CYS A 164 -10.36 -13.55 -1.33
CA CYS A 164 -10.18 -12.10 -1.37
C CYS A 164 -11.52 -11.36 -1.30
N VAL A 165 -11.59 -10.40 -0.39
CA VAL A 165 -12.77 -9.56 -0.19
C VAL A 165 -12.76 -8.27 -1.02
N VAL A 166 -11.65 -7.96 -1.70
CA VAL A 166 -11.46 -6.70 -2.44
C VAL A 166 -12.57 -6.42 -3.46
N PRO A 167 -12.99 -7.37 -4.34
CA PRO A 167 -14.08 -7.10 -5.27
C PRO A 167 -15.39 -6.66 -4.60
N TYR A 168 -15.62 -7.11 -3.37
CA TYR A 168 -16.85 -6.82 -2.61
C TYR A 168 -16.77 -5.54 -1.76
N THR A 169 -15.55 -5.00 -1.55
CA THR A 169 -15.34 -3.81 -0.70
C THR A 169 -14.81 -2.61 -1.46
N ARG A 170 -14.23 -2.80 -2.65
CA ARG A 170 -13.71 -1.76 -3.52
C ARG A 170 -14.26 -1.81 -4.94
N GLY A 171 -15.09 -2.82 -5.26
CA GLY A 171 -15.72 -2.98 -6.56
C GLY A 171 -14.83 -3.65 -7.61
N GLU A 172 -15.30 -3.61 -8.85
CA GLU A 172 -14.59 -4.08 -10.01
C GLU A 172 -13.41 -3.15 -10.35
N GLU A 173 -12.54 -3.64 -11.21
CA GLU A 173 -11.32 -2.95 -11.61
C GLU A 173 -11.63 -1.75 -12.51
N ILE A 174 -11.25 -0.56 -12.06
CA ILE A 174 -11.39 0.69 -12.81
C ILE A 174 -10.03 1.39 -12.82
N SER A 175 -9.50 1.64 -14.01
CA SER A 175 -8.26 2.40 -14.21
C SER A 175 -8.58 3.88 -14.45
N ARG A 176 -7.76 4.75 -13.85
CA ARG A 176 -7.82 6.20 -14.11
C ARG A 176 -7.35 6.50 -15.52
N PRO A 177 -7.87 7.57 -16.16
CA PRO A 177 -7.33 8.09 -17.39
C PRO A 177 -5.83 8.35 -17.29
N PHE A 178 -5.11 8.02 -18.37
CA PHE A 178 -3.65 8.16 -18.41
C PHE A 178 -3.20 9.60 -18.16
N ASP A 179 -3.83 10.55 -18.85
CA ASP A 179 -3.47 11.96 -18.78
C ASP A 179 -3.67 12.54 -17.37
N ASP A 180 -4.73 12.12 -16.66
CA ASP A 180 -5.01 12.58 -15.29
C ASP A 180 -3.92 12.12 -14.31
N VAL A 181 -3.41 10.90 -14.48
CA VAL A 181 -2.30 10.38 -13.67
C VAL A 181 -1.03 11.17 -13.96
N ILE A 182 -0.74 11.47 -15.23
CA ILE A 182 0.44 12.26 -15.64
C ILE A 182 0.37 13.67 -15.07
N VAL A 183 -0.78 14.33 -15.15
CA VAL A 183 -0.99 15.67 -14.60
C VAL A 183 -0.79 15.67 -13.08
N GLU A 184 -1.39 14.71 -12.34
CA GLU A 184 -1.20 14.60 -10.88
C GLU A 184 0.28 14.43 -10.51
N VAL A 185 1.01 13.56 -11.22
CA VAL A 185 2.44 13.32 -10.95
C VAL A 185 3.27 14.57 -11.25
N ALA A 186 2.96 15.29 -12.33
CA ALA A 186 3.67 16.54 -12.68
C ALA A 186 3.46 17.62 -11.61
N GLN A 187 2.23 17.83 -11.16
CA GLN A 187 1.91 18.77 -10.07
C GLN A 187 2.62 18.40 -8.76
N LEU A 188 2.71 17.12 -8.43
CA LEU A 188 3.46 16.65 -7.26
C LEU A 188 4.97 16.87 -7.41
N ALA A 189 5.52 16.67 -8.61
CA ALA A 189 6.94 16.91 -8.90
C ALA A 189 7.32 18.39 -8.75
N GLU A 190 6.46 19.32 -9.20
CA GLU A 190 6.60 20.78 -9.01
C GLU A 190 6.61 21.15 -7.52
N GLN A 191 5.85 20.45 -6.69
CA GLN A 191 5.81 20.64 -5.24
C GLN A 191 7.01 19.99 -4.50
N GLY A 192 7.93 19.35 -5.22
CA GLY A 192 9.16 18.77 -4.66
C GLY A 192 9.10 17.27 -4.40
N VAL A 193 8.09 16.56 -4.85
CA VAL A 193 8.09 15.08 -4.84
C VAL A 193 9.18 14.56 -5.77
N ARG A 194 9.92 13.55 -5.32
CA ARG A 194 11.03 12.92 -6.03
C ARG A 194 10.80 11.42 -6.27
N GLU A 195 9.93 10.82 -5.49
CA GLU A 195 9.53 9.41 -5.64
C GLU A 195 8.01 9.30 -5.65
N VAL A 196 7.46 8.62 -6.65
CA VAL A 196 6.05 8.26 -6.68
C VAL A 196 5.87 6.76 -6.49
N ASN A 197 4.86 6.39 -5.71
CA ASN A 197 4.45 5.00 -5.52
C ASN A 197 3.04 4.82 -6.09
N LEU A 198 2.95 4.12 -7.22
CA LEU A 198 1.70 3.87 -7.92
C LEU A 198 0.89 2.81 -7.17
N LEU A 199 -0.32 3.14 -6.81
CA LEU A 199 -1.20 2.32 -5.99
C LEU A 199 -2.42 1.83 -6.77
N GLY A 200 -2.91 0.67 -6.34
CA GLY A 200 -4.14 0.04 -6.78
C GLY A 200 -4.31 -1.31 -6.08
N GLN A 201 -5.35 -2.05 -6.40
CA GLN A 201 -5.54 -3.39 -5.85
C GLN A 201 -5.01 -4.49 -6.79
N ASN A 202 -4.70 -4.11 -8.05
CA ASN A 202 -4.06 -4.96 -9.06
C ASN A 202 -3.30 -4.05 -10.05
N VAL A 203 -2.30 -3.33 -9.55
CA VAL A 203 -1.64 -2.21 -10.24
C VAL A 203 -1.13 -2.57 -11.63
N ASN A 204 -0.61 -3.77 -11.82
CA ASN A 204 -0.07 -4.18 -13.12
C ASN A 204 -1.15 -4.61 -14.14
N ALA A 205 -2.43 -4.58 -13.75
CA ALA A 205 -3.55 -4.68 -14.68
C ALA A 205 -4.04 -3.31 -15.19
N TYR A 206 -3.37 -2.21 -14.81
CA TYR A 206 -3.73 -0.87 -15.26
C TYR A 206 -3.93 -0.81 -16.79
N ARG A 207 -5.06 -0.23 -17.19
CA ARG A 207 -5.45 0.04 -18.59
C ARG A 207 -6.16 1.37 -18.62
N GLY A 208 -5.38 2.47 -18.64
CA GLY A 208 -5.92 3.83 -18.64
C GLY A 208 -6.22 4.31 -20.07
N PRO A 209 -7.44 4.86 -20.33
CA PRO A 209 -7.72 5.49 -21.60
C PRO A 209 -6.85 6.73 -21.80
N MET A 210 -6.37 6.93 -23.03
CA MET A 210 -5.62 8.10 -23.48
C MET A 210 -6.53 9.03 -24.29
N HIS A 211 -6.15 10.29 -24.40
CA HIS A 211 -6.92 11.32 -25.13
C HIS A 211 -7.13 11.01 -26.62
N ASP A 212 -6.24 10.24 -27.23
CA ASP A 212 -6.31 9.80 -28.63
C ASP A 212 -7.21 8.57 -28.83
N GLY A 213 -7.76 7.99 -27.77
CA GLY A 213 -8.61 6.82 -27.77
C GLY A 213 -7.87 5.49 -27.59
N ASP A 214 -6.54 5.50 -27.53
CA ASP A 214 -5.73 4.33 -27.22
C ASP A 214 -5.76 4.00 -25.71
N MET A 215 -5.23 2.83 -25.35
CA MET A 215 -5.18 2.34 -23.99
C MET A 215 -3.73 2.18 -23.53
N ALA A 216 -3.33 2.93 -22.51
CA ALA A 216 -2.02 2.79 -21.89
C ALA A 216 -2.02 1.63 -20.87
N ASP A 217 -1.05 0.75 -20.94
CA ASP A 217 -0.75 -0.20 -19.87
C ASP A 217 0.20 0.42 -18.82
N LEU A 218 0.49 -0.33 -17.74
CA LEU A 218 1.40 0.15 -16.70
C LEU A 218 2.81 0.45 -17.23
N SER A 219 3.29 -0.30 -18.22
CA SER A 219 4.62 -0.06 -18.83
C SER A 219 4.67 1.30 -19.52
N VAL A 220 3.66 1.62 -20.32
CA VAL A 220 3.53 2.93 -21.00
C VAL A 220 3.45 4.05 -19.96
N LEU A 221 2.65 3.87 -18.90
CA LEU A 221 2.54 4.86 -17.84
C LEU A 221 3.89 5.10 -17.11
N ILE A 222 4.63 4.05 -16.81
CA ILE A 222 5.96 4.15 -16.17
C ILE A 222 6.94 4.91 -17.07
N HIS A 223 6.96 4.63 -18.38
CA HIS A 223 7.83 5.36 -19.31
C HIS A 223 7.50 6.84 -19.37
N ALA A 224 6.21 7.20 -19.38
CA ALA A 224 5.79 8.59 -19.39
C ALA A 224 6.13 9.32 -18.08
N ILE A 225 5.85 8.70 -16.92
CA ILE A 225 6.20 9.27 -15.62
C ILE A 225 7.72 9.50 -15.50
N ALA A 226 8.53 8.61 -16.05
CA ALA A 226 9.99 8.74 -16.03
C ALA A 226 10.52 9.94 -16.82
N GLN A 227 9.71 10.55 -17.70
CA GLN A 227 10.07 11.79 -18.42
C GLN A 227 9.69 13.05 -17.65
N ILE A 228 8.95 12.96 -16.55
CA ILE A 228 8.57 14.10 -15.74
C ILE A 228 9.79 14.60 -14.96
N GLU A 229 10.17 15.86 -15.21
CA GLU A 229 11.30 16.48 -14.52
C GLU A 229 11.08 16.47 -13.00
N GLY A 230 12.11 16.09 -12.26
CA GLY A 230 12.08 16.00 -10.80
C GLY A 230 11.73 14.60 -10.28
N ILE A 231 11.08 13.72 -11.03
CA ILE A 231 10.82 12.35 -10.61
C ILE A 231 12.07 11.48 -10.82
N GLY A 232 12.71 11.11 -9.72
CA GLY A 232 13.94 10.30 -9.71
C GLY A 232 13.73 8.85 -9.36
N ARG A 233 12.53 8.46 -8.86
CA ARG A 233 12.19 7.06 -8.55
C ARG A 233 10.70 6.79 -8.69
N ILE A 234 10.38 5.66 -9.31
CA ILE A 234 9.02 5.15 -9.50
C ILE A 234 8.92 3.79 -8.80
N ARG A 235 7.85 3.59 -8.07
CA ARG A 235 7.48 2.30 -7.46
C ARG A 235 6.04 1.98 -7.78
N PHE A 236 5.71 0.72 -7.70
CA PHE A 236 4.31 0.27 -7.66
C PHE A 236 4.17 -0.91 -6.70
N THR A 237 2.97 -1.13 -6.20
CA THR A 237 2.69 -2.20 -5.24
C THR A 237 1.32 -2.81 -5.50
N THR A 238 1.09 -4.01 -4.96
CA THR A 238 -0.16 -4.78 -5.13
C THR A 238 -0.36 -5.24 -6.57
N SER A 239 0.49 -6.17 -6.99
CA SER A 239 0.49 -6.76 -8.34
C SER A 239 -0.08 -8.18 -8.36
N HIS A 240 -0.55 -8.63 -9.52
CA HIS A 240 -0.95 -10.02 -9.74
C HIS A 240 -0.03 -10.68 -10.78
N PRO A 241 0.47 -11.90 -10.53
CA PRO A 241 1.40 -12.57 -11.44
C PRO A 241 0.88 -12.75 -12.87
N LEU A 242 -0.43 -12.92 -13.08
CA LEU A 242 -1.00 -13.01 -14.44
C LEU A 242 -0.75 -11.75 -15.27
N GLU A 243 -0.85 -10.58 -14.63
CA GLU A 243 -0.69 -9.28 -15.30
C GLU A 243 0.76 -8.81 -15.38
N PHE A 244 1.71 -9.60 -14.86
CA PHE A 244 3.12 -9.28 -14.98
C PHE A 244 3.61 -9.64 -16.39
N SER A 245 3.52 -8.66 -17.30
CA SER A 245 3.74 -8.78 -18.73
C SER A 245 5.23 -8.69 -19.12
N ASP A 246 5.54 -9.13 -20.34
CA ASP A 246 6.88 -8.93 -20.90
C ASP A 246 7.18 -7.43 -21.13
N SER A 247 6.17 -6.59 -21.48
CA SER A 247 6.33 -5.13 -21.59
C SER A 247 6.74 -4.49 -20.25
N LEU A 248 6.21 -5.00 -19.11
CA LEU A 248 6.61 -4.52 -17.80
C LEU A 248 8.03 -4.97 -17.44
N ILE A 249 8.46 -6.16 -17.86
CA ILE A 249 9.85 -6.61 -17.72
C ILE A 249 10.79 -5.73 -18.55
N GLU A 250 10.40 -5.33 -19.75
CA GLU A 250 11.13 -4.38 -20.59
C GLU A 250 11.23 -2.99 -19.93
N ALA A 251 10.19 -2.54 -19.24
CA ALA A 251 10.26 -1.30 -18.46
C ALA A 251 11.33 -1.38 -17.36
N TYR A 252 11.48 -2.51 -16.69
CA TYR A 252 12.60 -2.72 -15.75
C TYR A 252 13.97 -2.66 -16.44
N ALA A 253 14.08 -3.10 -17.69
CA ALA A 253 15.33 -2.99 -18.45
C ALA A 253 15.66 -1.55 -18.86
N ASN A 254 14.65 -0.78 -19.26
CA ASN A 254 14.83 0.46 -20.00
C ASN A 254 14.58 1.74 -19.18
N VAL A 255 13.93 1.65 -18.00
CA VAL A 255 13.59 2.80 -17.15
C VAL A 255 14.46 2.78 -15.89
N PRO A 256 15.52 3.60 -15.83
CA PRO A 256 16.42 3.65 -14.67
C PRO A 256 15.73 4.13 -13.38
N GLN A 257 14.67 4.96 -13.51
CA GLN A 257 13.89 5.46 -12.38
C GLN A 257 13.00 4.39 -11.74
N LEU A 258 12.69 3.31 -12.46
CA LEU A 258 11.92 2.20 -11.88
C LEU A 258 12.77 1.48 -10.84
N ALA A 259 12.33 1.51 -9.59
CA ALA A 259 13.08 1.02 -8.44
C ALA A 259 13.47 -0.47 -8.59
N ASN A 260 14.65 -0.81 -8.12
CA ASN A 260 15.16 -2.19 -8.14
C ASN A 260 14.47 -3.08 -7.09
N TYR A 261 13.16 -3.09 -7.14
CA TYR A 261 12.27 -3.78 -6.20
C TYR A 261 10.97 -4.16 -6.88
N LEU A 262 10.50 -5.38 -6.67
CA LEU A 262 9.20 -5.85 -7.12
C LEU A 262 8.45 -6.53 -5.98
N HIS A 263 7.24 -6.08 -5.68
CA HIS A 263 6.29 -6.80 -4.83
C HIS A 263 5.28 -7.56 -5.70
N LEU A 264 5.38 -8.89 -5.72
CA LEU A 264 4.55 -9.76 -6.56
C LEU A 264 3.97 -10.91 -5.72
N PRO A 265 2.76 -10.74 -5.17
CA PRO A 265 2.09 -11.73 -4.31
C PRO A 265 1.82 -13.07 -4.98
N VAL A 266 2.57 -14.10 -4.63
CA VAL A 266 2.38 -15.47 -5.15
C VAL A 266 1.33 -16.26 -4.37
N GLN A 267 1.21 -16.01 -3.07
CA GLN A 267 0.31 -16.63 -2.09
C GLN A 267 0.69 -18.06 -1.65
N ALA A 268 1.04 -18.96 -2.55
CA ALA A 268 1.44 -20.33 -2.24
C ALA A 268 2.40 -20.89 -3.32
N GLY A 269 3.13 -21.94 -2.98
CA GLY A 269 4.03 -22.65 -3.91
C GLY A 269 3.45 -23.95 -4.50
N SER A 270 2.25 -24.34 -4.10
CA SER A 270 1.56 -25.53 -4.59
C SER A 270 0.52 -25.15 -5.65
N ASP A 271 0.60 -25.74 -6.84
CA ASP A 271 -0.34 -25.52 -7.93
C ASP A 271 -1.77 -25.91 -7.55
N ARG A 272 -1.93 -26.95 -6.72
CA ARG A 272 -3.24 -27.36 -6.19
C ARG A 272 -3.86 -26.26 -5.32
N ILE A 273 -3.07 -25.65 -4.44
CA ILE A 273 -3.53 -24.55 -3.58
C ILE A 273 -3.73 -23.27 -4.40
N LEU A 274 -2.85 -22.94 -5.35
CA LEU A 274 -3.03 -21.82 -6.27
C LEU A 274 -4.32 -21.94 -7.07
N SER A 275 -4.65 -23.14 -7.55
CA SER A 275 -5.92 -23.42 -8.24
C SER A 275 -7.12 -23.26 -7.31
N ALA A 276 -7.07 -23.76 -6.07
CA ALA A 276 -8.14 -23.59 -5.08
C ALA A 276 -8.33 -22.11 -4.68
N MET A 277 -7.24 -21.34 -4.67
CA MET A 277 -7.26 -19.89 -4.48
C MET A 277 -7.74 -19.13 -5.73
N LYS A 278 -7.97 -19.80 -6.88
CA LYS A 278 -8.31 -19.18 -8.18
C LYS A 278 -7.25 -18.19 -8.66
N ARG A 279 -5.97 -18.55 -8.53
CA ARG A 279 -4.88 -17.65 -8.95
C ARG A 279 -4.62 -17.65 -10.46
N GLY A 280 -4.99 -18.71 -11.18
CA GLY A 280 -4.91 -18.79 -12.64
C GLY A 280 -3.51 -18.97 -13.22
N TYR A 281 -2.51 -19.29 -12.39
CA TYR A 281 -1.13 -19.59 -12.78
C TYR A 281 -0.54 -20.68 -11.88
N THR A 282 0.57 -21.26 -12.32
CA THR A 282 1.35 -22.28 -11.63
C THR A 282 2.62 -21.70 -11.00
N ALA A 283 3.20 -22.42 -10.05
CA ALA A 283 4.48 -22.05 -9.43
C ALA A 283 5.63 -22.00 -10.46
N ILE A 284 5.58 -22.84 -11.50
CA ILE A 284 6.61 -22.84 -12.56
C ILE A 284 6.51 -21.57 -13.43
N GLU A 285 5.30 -21.13 -13.79
CA GLU A 285 5.08 -19.90 -14.55
C GLU A 285 5.52 -18.68 -13.75
N PHE A 286 5.26 -18.66 -12.45
CA PHE A 286 5.78 -17.61 -11.56
C PHE A 286 7.30 -17.56 -11.58
N LYS A 287 7.98 -18.71 -11.40
CA LYS A 287 9.44 -18.81 -11.45
C LYS A 287 10.01 -18.35 -12.79
N GLN A 288 9.34 -18.67 -13.92
CA GLN A 288 9.75 -18.24 -15.25
C GLN A 288 9.71 -16.71 -15.38
N LYS A 289 8.66 -16.05 -14.87
CA LYS A 289 8.55 -14.58 -14.84
C LYS A 289 9.69 -13.94 -14.03
N ILE A 290 9.97 -14.46 -12.83
CA ILE A 290 11.09 -13.96 -12.01
C ILE A 290 12.46 -14.20 -12.70
N ARG A 291 12.64 -15.32 -13.39
CA ARG A 291 13.86 -15.59 -14.15
C ARG A 291 14.04 -14.56 -15.28
N LYS A 292 13.00 -14.27 -16.06
CA LYS A 292 13.02 -13.25 -17.11
C LYS A 292 13.37 -11.87 -16.51
N LEU A 293 12.75 -11.50 -15.40
CA LEU A 293 13.03 -10.24 -14.72
C LEU A 293 14.49 -10.15 -14.26
N ARG A 294 15.03 -11.19 -13.66
CA ARG A 294 16.43 -11.24 -13.22
C ARG A 294 17.43 -11.26 -14.37
N ALA A 295 17.02 -11.66 -15.57
CA ALA A 295 17.88 -11.56 -16.74
C ALA A 295 18.14 -10.10 -17.14
N VAL A 296 17.21 -9.18 -16.89
CA VAL A 296 17.34 -7.73 -17.18
C VAL A 296 17.71 -6.89 -15.95
N ARG A 297 17.37 -7.35 -14.76
CA ARG A 297 17.71 -6.73 -13.46
C ARG A 297 18.20 -7.80 -12.48
N PRO A 298 19.51 -8.21 -12.57
CA PRO A 298 20.05 -9.32 -11.77
C PRO A 298 19.91 -9.14 -10.27
N ASP A 299 20.07 -7.91 -9.78
CA ASP A 299 20.07 -7.55 -8.35
C ASP A 299 18.69 -7.19 -7.81
N ILE A 300 17.61 -7.40 -8.60
CA ILE A 300 16.28 -7.01 -8.17
C ILE A 300 15.83 -7.77 -6.92
N CYS A 301 15.40 -7.02 -5.92
CA CYS A 301 14.77 -7.58 -4.73
C CYS A 301 13.30 -7.89 -5.01
N VAL A 302 12.92 -9.14 -4.78
CA VAL A 302 11.55 -9.62 -4.98
C VAL A 302 10.90 -9.91 -3.64
N SER A 303 9.78 -9.28 -3.38
CA SER A 303 8.93 -9.47 -2.21
C SER A 303 7.61 -10.11 -2.61
N SER A 304 6.94 -10.77 -1.68
CA SER A 304 5.68 -11.47 -1.94
C SER A 304 4.76 -11.46 -0.73
N ASP A 305 3.53 -11.94 -0.93
CA ASP A 305 2.61 -12.33 0.13
C ASP A 305 2.43 -13.84 0.13
N PHE A 306 2.26 -14.42 1.32
CA PHE A 306 2.02 -15.84 1.53
C PHE A 306 0.84 -16.06 2.48
N ILE A 307 -0.01 -17.03 2.14
CA ILE A 307 -1.09 -17.50 2.98
C ILE A 307 -0.81 -18.96 3.31
N VAL A 308 -0.66 -19.27 4.60
CA VAL A 308 -0.51 -20.65 5.12
C VAL A 308 -1.81 -21.14 5.72
N GLY A 309 -2.01 -22.45 5.71
CA GLY A 309 -3.22 -23.06 6.26
C GLY A 309 -4.49 -22.70 5.50
N PHE A 310 -4.39 -22.48 4.18
CA PHE A 310 -5.57 -22.40 3.32
C PHE A 310 -6.36 -23.70 3.42
N PRO A 311 -7.71 -23.69 3.41
CA PRO A 311 -8.51 -24.90 3.54
C PRO A 311 -8.06 -26.02 2.60
N GLY A 312 -7.76 -27.18 3.17
CA GLY A 312 -7.25 -28.33 2.44
C GLY A 312 -5.75 -28.34 2.14
N GLU A 313 -4.96 -27.35 2.62
CA GLU A 313 -3.50 -27.38 2.47
C GLU A 313 -2.88 -28.55 3.23
N THR A 314 -2.17 -29.44 2.53
CA THR A 314 -1.43 -30.55 3.10
C THR A 314 0.00 -30.15 3.48
N ASP A 315 0.73 -31.04 4.17
CA ASP A 315 2.16 -30.82 4.45
C ASP A 315 2.98 -30.78 3.16
N ASP A 316 2.66 -31.62 2.16
CA ASP A 316 3.31 -31.60 0.85
C ASP A 316 3.09 -30.25 0.12
N ASP A 317 1.91 -29.65 0.22
CA ASP A 317 1.64 -28.32 -0.36
C ASP A 317 2.46 -27.24 0.34
N PHE A 318 2.56 -27.33 1.66
CA PHE A 318 3.38 -26.40 2.42
C PHE A 318 4.87 -26.54 2.09
N GLU A 319 5.38 -27.78 1.96
CA GLU A 319 6.78 -27.99 1.54
C GLU A 319 7.07 -27.43 0.14
N LYS A 320 6.12 -27.49 -0.80
CA LYS A 320 6.24 -26.84 -2.10
C LYS A 320 6.33 -25.32 -1.97
N THR A 321 5.62 -24.74 -1.01
CA THR A 321 5.72 -23.30 -0.70
C THR A 321 7.11 -22.95 -0.14
N MET A 322 7.61 -23.76 0.80
CA MET A 322 8.97 -23.58 1.34
C MET A 322 10.03 -23.72 0.26
N LYS A 323 9.90 -24.70 -0.63
CA LYS A 323 10.80 -24.87 -1.78
C LYS A 323 10.76 -23.66 -2.73
N LEU A 324 9.58 -23.06 -2.98
CA LEU A 324 9.48 -21.86 -3.80
C LEU A 324 10.22 -20.69 -3.16
N ILE A 325 10.13 -20.55 -1.82
CA ILE A 325 10.85 -19.51 -1.07
C ILE A 325 12.35 -19.67 -1.25
N ASP A 326 12.88 -20.88 -1.14
CA ASP A 326 14.29 -21.18 -1.32
C ASP A 326 14.75 -20.92 -2.77
N ASP A 327 13.97 -21.40 -3.76
CA ASP A 327 14.31 -21.28 -5.19
C ASP A 327 14.33 -19.82 -5.68
N ILE A 328 13.49 -18.96 -5.13
CA ILE A 328 13.39 -17.54 -5.50
C ILE A 328 14.30 -16.67 -4.61
N GLY A 329 14.46 -17.00 -3.33
CA GLY A 329 15.18 -16.16 -2.38
C GLY A 329 14.44 -14.84 -2.15
N PHE A 330 13.14 -14.91 -1.80
CA PHE A 330 12.34 -13.73 -1.53
C PHE A 330 12.93 -12.88 -0.42
N ASP A 331 12.90 -11.58 -0.64
CA ASP A 331 13.21 -10.54 0.34
C ASP A 331 12.04 -10.36 1.34
N GLN A 332 12.07 -9.32 2.13
CA GLN A 332 11.01 -8.94 3.07
C GLN A 332 9.63 -9.17 2.44
N SER A 333 8.89 -10.12 3.00
CA SER A 333 7.61 -10.56 2.49
C SER A 333 6.60 -10.65 3.62
N PHE A 334 5.32 -10.52 3.28
CA PHE A 334 4.26 -10.66 4.27
C PHE A 334 3.71 -12.08 4.26
N SER A 335 3.36 -12.59 5.44
CA SER A 335 2.81 -13.93 5.58
C SER A 335 1.71 -13.96 6.64
N PHE A 336 0.66 -14.71 6.34
CA PHE A 336 -0.54 -14.76 7.16
C PHE A 336 -1.07 -16.20 7.26
N ILE A 337 -1.69 -16.52 8.37
CA ILE A 337 -2.59 -17.68 8.42
C ILE A 337 -3.85 -17.32 7.65
N PHE A 338 -4.37 -18.24 6.87
CA PHE A 338 -5.68 -18.08 6.23
C PHE A 338 -6.72 -17.67 7.26
N SER A 339 -7.45 -16.63 6.96
CA SER A 339 -8.57 -16.15 7.76
C SER A 339 -9.79 -16.00 6.86
N SER A 340 -10.84 -16.73 7.19
CA SER A 340 -12.11 -16.69 6.47
C SER A 340 -12.69 -15.27 6.44
N ARG A 341 -13.15 -14.84 5.28
CA ARG A 341 -13.81 -13.54 5.08
C ARG A 341 -15.24 -13.74 4.67
N PRO A 342 -16.22 -13.14 5.37
CA PRO A 342 -17.62 -13.23 4.99
C PRO A 342 -17.84 -12.86 3.52
N GLY A 343 -18.67 -13.63 2.83
CA GLY A 343 -19.00 -13.40 1.41
C GLY A 343 -17.98 -13.92 0.39
N THR A 344 -16.79 -14.40 0.82
CA THR A 344 -15.81 -15.00 -0.10
C THR A 344 -16.05 -16.49 -0.30
N PRO A 345 -15.75 -17.06 -1.50
CA PRO A 345 -15.91 -18.49 -1.74
C PRO A 345 -15.15 -19.39 -0.74
N ALA A 346 -13.94 -18.99 -0.34
CA ALA A 346 -13.13 -19.76 0.58
C ALA A 346 -13.70 -19.80 2.02
N ALA A 347 -14.61 -18.87 2.37
CA ALA A 347 -15.26 -18.86 3.67
C ALA A 347 -16.12 -20.11 3.93
N ASN A 348 -16.58 -20.76 2.86
CA ASN A 348 -17.45 -21.94 2.93
C ASN A 348 -16.68 -23.27 2.78
N LEU A 349 -15.35 -23.20 2.61
CA LEU A 349 -14.54 -24.41 2.49
C LEU A 349 -14.31 -25.04 3.88
N PRO A 350 -14.33 -26.38 3.99
CA PRO A 350 -14.01 -27.05 5.24
C PRO A 350 -12.55 -26.81 5.62
N ASP A 351 -12.33 -26.34 6.83
CA ASP A 351 -11.02 -26.02 7.37
C ASP A 351 -10.72 -26.91 8.57
N GLU A 352 -10.14 -28.08 8.30
CA GLU A 352 -9.84 -29.11 9.29
C GLU A 352 -8.42 -29.00 9.87
N THR A 353 -7.58 -28.11 9.33
CA THR A 353 -6.18 -27.97 9.78
C THR A 353 -6.13 -27.30 11.16
N PRO A 354 -5.58 -27.98 12.19
CA PRO A 354 -5.49 -27.40 13.53
C PRO A 354 -4.69 -26.10 13.55
N THR A 355 -5.13 -25.14 14.37
CA THR A 355 -4.47 -23.82 14.50
C THR A 355 -2.99 -23.96 14.88
N VAL A 356 -2.62 -24.94 15.71
CA VAL A 356 -1.22 -25.19 16.09
C VAL A 356 -0.36 -25.55 14.88
N VAL A 357 -0.88 -26.32 13.94
CA VAL A 357 -0.18 -26.67 12.68
C VAL A 357 0.00 -25.44 11.83
N LYS A 358 -1.04 -24.61 11.64
CA LYS A 358 -0.97 -23.36 10.89
C LYS A 358 0.04 -22.40 11.49
N GLN A 359 0.09 -22.27 12.83
CA GLN A 359 1.07 -21.45 13.54
C GLN A 359 2.50 -21.95 13.34
N ALA A 360 2.71 -23.26 13.40
CA ALA A 360 4.02 -23.85 13.15
C ALA A 360 4.50 -23.61 11.71
N ARG A 361 3.60 -23.79 10.72
CA ARG A 361 3.89 -23.48 9.31
C ARG A 361 4.24 -22.00 9.12
N LEU A 362 3.44 -21.08 9.70
CA LEU A 362 3.70 -19.65 9.62
C LEU A 362 5.06 -19.29 10.22
N SER A 363 5.38 -19.80 11.41
CA SER A 363 6.65 -19.52 12.07
C SER A 363 7.85 -20.00 11.24
N ARG A 364 7.75 -21.21 10.66
CA ARG A 364 8.80 -21.74 9.79
C ARG A 364 8.98 -20.91 8.53
N LEU A 365 7.89 -20.48 7.89
CA LEU A 365 7.91 -19.65 6.70
C LEU A 365 8.54 -18.29 7.01
N GLN A 366 8.11 -17.64 8.10
CA GLN A 366 8.65 -16.35 8.53
C GLN A 366 10.14 -16.43 8.85
N ALA A 367 10.59 -17.52 9.47
CA ALA A 367 12.02 -17.73 9.73
C ALA A 367 12.84 -17.78 8.43
N ALA A 368 12.36 -18.46 7.39
CA ALA A 368 13.04 -18.54 6.09
C ALA A 368 13.09 -17.16 5.39
N ILE A 369 11.98 -16.41 5.37
CA ILE A 369 11.94 -15.05 4.80
C ILE A 369 12.88 -14.09 5.57
N ASN A 370 12.85 -14.12 6.90
CA ASN A 370 13.71 -13.28 7.73
C ASN A 370 15.18 -13.58 7.50
N GLU A 371 15.54 -14.85 7.32
CA GLU A 371 16.91 -15.26 7.02
C GLU A 371 17.36 -14.74 5.64
N ASN A 372 16.49 -14.80 4.62
CA ASN A 372 16.79 -14.23 3.32
C ASN A 372 16.99 -12.70 3.41
N ALA A 373 16.10 -12.00 4.10
CA ALA A 373 16.19 -10.55 4.30
C ALA A 373 17.48 -10.17 5.06
N ARG A 374 17.87 -10.95 6.06
CA ARG A 374 19.13 -10.77 6.79
C ARG A 374 20.34 -10.91 5.85
N LYS A 375 20.40 -11.97 5.05
CA LYS A 375 21.47 -12.18 4.07
C LYS A 375 21.58 -11.03 3.07
N ILE A 376 20.45 -10.52 2.57
CA ILE A 376 20.40 -9.37 1.67
C ILE A 376 20.94 -8.12 2.38
N ASN A 377 20.53 -7.86 3.62
CA ASN A 377 21.02 -6.72 4.40
C ASN A 377 22.53 -6.78 4.62
N GLU A 378 23.05 -7.95 4.98
CA GLU A 378 24.48 -8.17 5.21
C GLU A 378 25.30 -7.99 3.92
N ALA A 379 24.79 -8.48 2.78
CA ALA A 379 25.42 -8.31 1.47
C ALA A 379 25.46 -6.84 1.01
N MET A 380 24.61 -5.97 1.56
CA MET A 380 24.64 -4.54 1.26
C MET A 380 25.75 -3.78 2.00
N VAL A 381 26.35 -4.34 3.07
CA VAL A 381 27.43 -3.69 3.81
C VAL A 381 28.66 -3.51 2.89
N GLY A 382 29.19 -2.30 2.88
CA GLY A 382 30.28 -1.89 1.97
C GLY A 382 29.82 -1.41 0.60
N SER A 383 28.57 -1.65 0.21
CA SER A 383 28.02 -1.14 -1.06
C SER A 383 27.60 0.33 -0.97
N VAL A 384 27.57 0.99 -2.13
CA VAL A 384 27.00 2.33 -2.28
C VAL A 384 25.53 2.20 -2.68
N GLN A 385 24.67 2.87 -1.94
CA GLN A 385 23.22 2.87 -2.21
C GLN A 385 22.73 4.28 -2.49
N ARG A 386 21.92 4.44 -3.55
CA ARG A 386 21.23 5.68 -3.85
C ARG A 386 20.01 5.80 -2.93
N VAL A 387 20.07 6.72 -1.98
CA VAL A 387 19.06 6.91 -0.92
C VAL A 387 18.29 8.20 -1.16
N LEU A 388 16.95 8.16 -1.20
CA LEU A 388 16.14 9.36 -1.10
C LEU A 388 16.02 9.73 0.38
N VAL A 389 16.46 10.93 0.73
CA VAL A 389 16.37 11.43 2.11
C VAL A 389 14.97 11.93 2.38
N GLU A 390 14.27 11.29 3.32
CA GLU A 390 12.85 11.57 3.58
C GLU A 390 12.65 12.53 4.76
N LYS A 391 13.42 12.37 5.83
CA LYS A 391 13.20 13.08 7.10
C LYS A 391 14.38 12.94 8.05
N PRO A 392 14.39 13.71 9.17
CA PRO A 392 15.29 13.44 10.29
C PRO A 392 15.05 12.04 10.88
N SER A 393 16.10 11.42 11.39
CA SER A 393 15.99 10.15 12.12
C SER A 393 15.16 10.32 13.38
N ARG A 394 14.32 9.33 13.70
CA ARG A 394 13.51 9.37 14.94
C ARG A 394 14.33 9.18 16.21
N ARG A 395 15.54 8.57 16.10
CA ARG A 395 16.38 8.21 17.24
C ARG A 395 17.46 9.22 17.55
N ASP A 396 17.98 9.86 16.50
CA ASP A 396 19.05 10.84 16.63
C ASP A 396 18.73 12.06 15.72
N PRO A 397 18.56 13.26 16.26
CA PRO A 397 18.27 14.47 15.51
C PRO A 397 19.42 14.93 14.58
N ASN A 398 20.64 14.41 14.80
CA ASN A 398 21.80 14.69 13.95
C ASN A 398 21.91 13.71 12.76
N GLU A 399 21.05 12.71 12.70
CA GLU A 399 20.99 11.76 11.61
C GLU A 399 19.77 12.03 10.71
N LEU A 400 19.92 11.73 9.45
CA LEU A 400 18.83 11.68 8.46
C LEU A 400 18.40 10.22 8.25
N SER A 401 17.15 10.07 7.84
CA SER A 401 16.56 8.80 7.45
C SER A 401 16.05 8.89 6.03
N GLY A 402 16.41 7.91 5.21
CA GLY A 402 15.94 7.80 3.84
C GLY A 402 15.75 6.35 3.43
N ARG A 403 15.33 6.10 2.18
CA ARG A 403 15.13 4.76 1.65
C ARG A 403 16.00 4.47 0.44
N THR A 404 16.51 3.24 0.41
CA THR A 404 17.13 2.65 -0.77
C THR A 404 16.10 2.26 -1.82
N GLU A 405 16.56 1.83 -2.99
CA GLU A 405 15.66 1.30 -4.03
C GLU A 405 14.93 0.03 -3.60
N ASN A 406 15.55 -0.83 -2.83
CA ASN A 406 14.95 -2.06 -2.29
C ASN A 406 14.23 -1.87 -0.94
N MET A 407 13.69 -0.67 -0.69
CA MET A 407 12.80 -0.32 0.43
C MET A 407 13.42 -0.32 1.83
N ARG A 408 14.76 -0.38 1.97
CA ARG A 408 15.40 -0.33 3.29
C ARG A 408 15.55 1.08 3.80
N PHE A 409 15.23 1.27 5.06
CA PHE A 409 15.58 2.48 5.77
C PHE A 409 17.09 2.52 6.03
N VAL A 410 17.70 3.64 5.70
CA VAL A 410 19.09 3.93 6.04
C VAL A 410 19.13 5.17 6.91
N ASN A 411 19.82 5.08 8.06
CA ASN A 411 20.11 6.21 8.92
C ASN A 411 21.59 6.58 8.81
N PHE A 412 21.88 7.85 8.63
CA PHE A 412 23.24 8.34 8.43
C PHE A 412 23.39 9.80 8.87
N PRO A 413 24.56 10.24 9.34
CA PRO A 413 24.82 11.64 9.67
C PRO A 413 24.64 12.53 8.44
N GLY A 414 23.92 13.66 8.58
CA GLY A 414 23.68 14.56 7.46
C GLY A 414 22.96 15.83 7.88
N HIS A 415 22.97 16.83 6.99
CA HIS A 415 22.31 18.11 7.24
C HIS A 415 20.88 18.12 6.67
N ALA A 416 19.93 18.72 7.38
CA ALA A 416 18.49 18.75 7.03
C ALA A 416 18.20 19.27 5.60
N ARG A 417 19.09 20.12 5.03
CA ARG A 417 18.96 20.58 3.63
C ARG A 417 18.97 19.47 2.57
N MET A 418 19.41 18.26 2.95
CA MET A 418 19.43 17.10 2.06
C MET A 418 18.07 16.40 1.96
N ILE A 419 17.10 16.76 2.81
CA ILE A 419 15.73 16.19 2.73
C ILE A 419 15.16 16.54 1.36
N GLY A 420 14.61 15.53 0.69
CA GLY A 420 14.11 15.62 -0.69
C GLY A 420 15.17 15.42 -1.76
N GLN A 421 16.41 15.11 -1.40
CA GLN A 421 17.47 14.82 -2.36
C GLN A 421 17.82 13.33 -2.39
N PHE A 422 18.28 12.87 -3.55
CA PHE A 422 18.96 11.59 -3.66
C PHE A 422 20.44 11.78 -3.30
N VAL A 423 20.93 10.94 -2.41
CA VAL A 423 22.34 10.95 -2.00
C VAL A 423 22.92 9.52 -2.07
N ASP A 424 24.19 9.45 -2.43
CA ASP A 424 24.92 8.19 -2.41
C ASP A 424 25.44 7.92 -1.00
N VAL A 425 25.03 6.80 -0.42
CA VAL A 425 25.37 6.40 0.94
C VAL A 425 26.10 5.06 0.91
N VAL A 426 27.30 5.03 1.49
CA VAL A 426 28.04 3.79 1.77
C VAL A 426 27.38 3.11 2.97
N ILE A 427 26.91 1.89 2.81
CA ILE A 427 26.33 1.13 3.92
C ILE A 427 27.46 0.62 4.82
N THR A 428 27.40 0.96 6.09
CA THR A 428 28.43 0.60 7.09
C THR A 428 28.02 -0.54 8.00
N GLU A 429 26.70 -0.70 8.24
CA GLU A 429 26.19 -1.69 9.18
C GLU A 429 24.78 -2.14 8.80
N ALA A 430 24.49 -3.43 8.95
CA ALA A 430 23.16 -4.02 8.83
C ALA A 430 22.54 -4.21 10.22
N MET A 431 21.39 -3.55 10.47
CA MET A 431 20.62 -3.70 11.69
C MET A 431 19.42 -4.63 11.43
N SER A 432 18.69 -5.02 12.46
CA SER A 432 17.54 -5.92 12.33
C SER A 432 16.45 -5.41 11.39
N ASN A 433 16.19 -4.10 11.37
CA ASN A 433 15.09 -3.50 10.58
C ASN A 433 15.51 -2.25 9.77
N SER A 434 16.79 -1.95 9.71
CA SER A 434 17.34 -0.78 9.01
C SER A 434 18.80 -0.99 8.72
N LEU A 435 19.38 -0.08 7.94
CA LEU A 435 20.81 -0.02 7.67
C LEU A 435 21.36 1.27 8.30
N ARG A 436 22.66 1.27 8.58
CA ARG A 436 23.43 2.47 8.85
C ARG A 436 24.39 2.74 7.70
N GLY A 437 24.69 4.01 7.51
CA GLY A 437 25.60 4.40 6.45
C GLY A 437 26.29 5.72 6.72
N ARG A 438 27.12 6.13 5.78
CA ARG A 438 27.71 7.45 5.69
C ARG A 438 27.62 7.97 4.27
N ILE A 439 27.50 9.26 4.09
CA ILE A 439 27.51 9.87 2.77
C ILE A 439 28.84 9.54 2.08
N ARG A 440 28.76 9.17 0.79
CA ARG A 440 29.95 9.00 -0.06
C ARG A 440 30.55 10.36 -0.33
N LEU A 441 31.83 10.54 -0.05
CA LEU A 441 32.55 11.79 -0.35
C LEU A 441 33.14 11.74 -1.77
N ASP A 442 33.20 12.90 -2.45
CA ASP A 442 33.70 13.01 -3.82
C ASP A 442 35.15 12.49 -4.00
N GLU A 443 35.96 12.60 -2.96
CA GLU A 443 37.33 12.05 -2.98
C GLU A 443 37.38 10.52 -3.14
N GLU A 444 36.35 9.79 -2.70
CA GLU A 444 36.22 8.34 -2.88
C GLU A 444 35.82 7.95 -4.32
N VAL A 445 35.24 8.88 -5.08
CA VAL A 445 34.92 8.71 -6.51
C VAL A 445 36.17 8.74 -7.34
N ALA A 446 37.11 9.63 -7.01
CA ALA A 446 38.39 9.82 -7.74
C ALA A 446 39.39 8.65 -7.55
N LEU A 447 39.23 7.85 -6.49
CA LEU A 447 40.12 6.68 -6.21
C LEU A 447 39.56 5.37 -6.79
N ALA A 448 38.29 5.36 -7.25
CA ALA A 448 37.63 4.17 -7.81
C ALA A 448 37.45 4.22 -9.35
N SER A 449 37.85 5.32 -9.99
CA SER A 449 37.92 5.54 -11.45
C SER A 449 39.34 5.34 -11.98
#